data_4153604ab6bb6fda8adf8c88f9a0906d
#
_entry.id   4153604ab6bb6fda8adf8c88f9a0906d
#
_cell.length_a   1.000
_cell.length_b   1.000
_cell.length_c   1.000
_cell.angle_alpha   90.00
_cell.angle_beta   90.00
_cell.angle_gamma   90.00
#
_symmetry.space_group_name_H-M   'P 1'
#
loop_
_entity.id
_entity.type
_entity.pdbx_description
1 polymer ?
#
loop_
_entity_poly.entity_id
_entity_poly.type
_entity_poly.pdbx_seq_one_letter_code
_entity_poly.pdbx_strand_id
1 'polypeptide(L)'
;MKLNNLKPAEGAVKARKRIGRGTGSGRGGTSTRGHKGAKSRSGYSKKIGFEGGQMPLQRRVPKYGFKNINRVEYKAINLSTLQALAESKSLEVVNIATLVAAGFASSKQLVKILANGTLTAKLTVEAHAFSAKAVEAIEAVGGTVVKL
;
A
#
# COMPACT_ATOMS: atom_id res chain seq x y z
N MET A 1 27.27 10.36 -15.51
CA MET A 1 26.00 9.97 -16.12
C MET A 1 25.67 10.99 -17.20
N LYS A 2 25.40 10.59 -18.46
CA LYS A 2 25.05 11.53 -19.55
C LYS A 2 23.53 11.55 -19.71
N LEU A 3 22.92 12.73 -19.81
CA LEU A 3 21.45 12.89 -19.92
C LEU A 3 20.85 12.18 -21.15
N ASN A 4 21.60 12.09 -22.23
CA ASN A 4 21.15 11.41 -23.46
C ASN A 4 21.08 9.88 -23.32
N ASN A 5 21.67 9.28 -22.27
CA ASN A 5 21.62 7.85 -22.01
C ASN A 5 20.48 7.42 -21.08
N LEU A 6 19.70 8.40 -20.59
CA LEU A 6 18.55 8.12 -19.75
C LEU A 6 17.45 7.48 -20.60
N LYS A 7 17.05 6.28 -20.23
CA LYS A 7 15.91 5.55 -20.82
C LYS A 7 14.94 5.17 -19.72
N PRO A 8 13.61 5.29 -19.98
CA PRO A 8 12.63 4.78 -19.03
C PRO A 8 12.78 3.25 -18.89
N ALA A 9 12.39 2.71 -17.74
CA ALA A 9 12.35 1.27 -17.53
C ALA A 9 11.43 0.60 -18.56
N GLU A 10 11.70 -0.65 -18.90
CA GLU A 10 10.90 -1.42 -19.84
C GLU A 10 9.44 -1.47 -19.37
N GLY A 11 8.50 -1.17 -20.25
CA GLY A 11 7.06 -1.11 -19.95
C GLY A 11 6.58 0.16 -19.25
N ALA A 12 7.47 1.08 -18.84
CA ALA A 12 7.09 2.35 -18.20
C ALA A 12 6.45 3.34 -19.20
N VAL A 13 6.79 3.24 -20.47
CA VAL A 13 6.23 4.10 -21.53
C VAL A 13 5.43 3.25 -22.51
N LYS A 14 4.17 3.63 -22.72
CA LYS A 14 3.29 2.98 -23.70
C LYS A 14 2.91 3.99 -24.78
N ALA A 15 2.99 3.57 -26.02
CA ALA A 15 2.49 4.36 -27.14
C ALA A 15 0.99 4.63 -26.99
N ARG A 16 0.56 5.88 -27.20
CA ARG A 16 -0.86 6.28 -27.12
C ARG A 16 -1.66 5.51 -28.18
N LYS A 17 -2.65 4.76 -27.72
CA LYS A 17 -3.53 4.01 -28.60
C LYS A 17 -4.46 4.98 -29.35
N ARG A 18 -4.43 4.94 -30.68
CA ARG A 18 -5.34 5.69 -31.54
C ARG A 18 -6.51 4.80 -31.95
N ILE A 19 -7.73 5.28 -31.74
CA ILE A 19 -8.99 4.59 -32.08
C ILE A 19 -9.72 5.34 -33.18
N GLY A 20 -10.63 4.65 -33.92
CA GLY A 20 -11.35 5.25 -35.04
C GLY A 20 -10.46 5.56 -36.25
N ARG A 21 -9.42 4.78 -36.51
CA ARG A 21 -8.47 4.98 -37.61
C ARG A 21 -8.30 3.70 -38.43
N GLY A 22 -9.36 3.35 -39.19
CA GLY A 22 -9.38 2.22 -40.12
C GLY A 22 -9.77 0.90 -39.48
N THR A 23 -10.37 0.04 -40.31
CA THR A 23 -10.85 -1.31 -39.89
C THR A 23 -9.72 -2.28 -39.65
N GLY A 24 -8.60 -2.17 -40.37
CA GLY A 24 -7.42 -3.03 -40.23
C GLY A 24 -6.77 -2.93 -38.81
N SER A 25 -6.99 -1.85 -38.09
CA SER A 25 -6.53 -1.69 -36.69
C SER A 25 -7.37 -2.54 -35.69
N GLY A 26 -8.50 -3.11 -36.12
CA GLY A 26 -9.50 -3.74 -35.26
C GLY A 26 -10.24 -2.76 -34.34
N ARG A 27 -10.04 -1.45 -34.54
CA ARG A 27 -10.59 -0.37 -33.69
C ARG A 27 -11.14 0.80 -34.50
N GLY A 28 -11.45 0.54 -35.79
CA GLY A 28 -12.12 1.47 -36.68
C GLY A 28 -13.62 1.62 -36.36
N GLY A 29 -14.31 2.35 -37.21
CA GLY A 29 -15.75 2.58 -37.10
C GLY A 29 -16.15 3.21 -35.78
N THR A 30 -16.89 2.50 -34.96
CA THR A 30 -17.42 2.97 -33.66
C THR A 30 -16.40 3.00 -32.52
N SER A 31 -15.11 2.85 -32.81
CA SER A 31 -14.04 2.84 -31.81
C SER A 31 -14.18 1.78 -30.72
N THR A 32 -14.76 0.60 -31.09
CA THR A 32 -15.08 -0.53 -30.21
C THR A 32 -16.16 -0.27 -29.17
N ARG A 33 -16.97 0.79 -29.30
CA ARG A 33 -18.06 1.12 -28.39
C ARG A 33 -19.43 0.58 -28.79
N GLY A 34 -19.55 0.08 -30.03
CA GLY A 34 -20.85 -0.30 -30.61
C GLY A 34 -21.67 0.90 -31.08
N HIS A 35 -22.94 0.67 -31.46
CA HIS A 35 -23.75 1.69 -32.14
C HIS A 35 -24.60 2.53 -31.19
N LYS A 36 -25.46 1.94 -30.38
CA LYS A 36 -26.42 2.62 -29.51
C LYS A 36 -26.18 2.29 -28.03
N GLY A 37 -26.86 3.01 -27.15
CA GLY A 37 -26.82 2.81 -25.71
C GLY A 37 -25.90 3.80 -24.98
N ALA A 38 -26.05 3.88 -23.68
CA ALA A 38 -25.29 4.81 -22.84
C ALA A 38 -23.77 4.58 -22.89
N LYS A 39 -23.34 3.32 -23.01
CA LYS A 39 -21.92 2.93 -23.05
C LYS A 39 -21.17 3.43 -24.28
N SER A 40 -21.90 3.73 -25.37
CA SER A 40 -21.31 4.26 -26.60
C SER A 40 -21.17 5.78 -26.63
N ARG A 41 -21.71 6.49 -25.63
CA ARG A 41 -21.67 7.95 -25.52
C ARG A 41 -20.43 8.43 -24.77
N SER A 42 -20.00 9.65 -25.05
CA SER A 42 -18.96 10.32 -24.27
C SER A 42 -19.47 10.60 -22.85
N GLY A 43 -18.54 10.55 -21.86
CA GLY A 43 -18.89 10.81 -20.47
C GLY A 43 -19.60 9.68 -19.75
N TYR A 44 -19.87 8.53 -20.40
CA TYR A 44 -20.45 7.38 -19.70
C TYR A 44 -19.48 6.77 -18.72
N SER A 45 -19.93 6.60 -17.50
CA SER A 45 -19.25 5.80 -16.48
C SER A 45 -20.16 4.70 -15.96
N LYS A 46 -19.59 3.55 -15.58
CA LYS A 46 -20.37 2.45 -14.98
C LYS A 46 -20.90 2.91 -13.62
N LYS A 47 -22.23 2.84 -13.45
CA LYS A 47 -22.87 3.10 -12.15
C LYS A 47 -22.53 1.98 -11.18
N ILE A 48 -21.74 2.28 -10.16
CA ILE A 48 -21.35 1.31 -9.14
C ILE A 48 -22.56 0.93 -8.30
N GLY A 49 -22.78 -0.38 -8.11
CA GLY A 49 -23.90 -0.88 -7.31
C GLY A 49 -25.29 -0.74 -7.98
N PHE A 50 -25.36 -0.46 -9.28
CA PHE A 50 -26.64 -0.45 -10.00
C PHE A 50 -27.06 -1.86 -10.38
N GLU A 51 -28.28 -2.24 -9.99
CA GLU A 51 -28.87 -3.57 -10.17
C GLU A 51 -30.06 -3.56 -11.14
N GLY A 52 -29.97 -2.82 -12.25
CA GLY A 52 -30.99 -2.84 -13.31
C GLY A 52 -32.34 -2.22 -12.95
N GLY A 53 -32.43 -1.45 -11.88
CA GLY A 53 -33.70 -0.88 -11.35
C GLY A 53 -34.19 -1.56 -10.08
N GLN A 54 -33.71 -2.77 -9.78
CA GLN A 54 -33.89 -3.40 -8.48
C GLN A 54 -33.20 -2.57 -7.39
N MET A 55 -33.81 -2.51 -6.19
CA MET A 55 -33.20 -1.82 -5.05
C MET A 55 -31.84 -2.43 -4.73
N PRO A 56 -30.75 -1.67 -4.82
CA PRO A 56 -29.40 -2.18 -4.60
C PRO A 56 -29.19 -2.79 -3.22
N LEU A 57 -28.35 -3.82 -3.11
CA LEU A 57 -28.08 -4.54 -1.87
C LEU A 57 -27.72 -3.59 -0.71
N GLN A 58 -26.92 -2.57 -0.98
CA GLN A 58 -26.53 -1.53 0.00
C GLN A 58 -27.71 -0.78 0.64
N ARG A 59 -28.89 -0.76 -0.03
CA ARG A 59 -30.12 -0.15 0.51
C ARG A 59 -31.05 -1.17 1.16
N ARG A 60 -30.90 -2.45 0.82
CA ARG A 60 -31.71 -3.54 1.40
C ARG A 60 -31.20 -4.00 2.75
N VAL A 61 -29.88 -3.96 2.97
CA VAL A 61 -29.30 -4.35 4.26
C VAL A 61 -29.42 -3.24 5.30
N PRO A 62 -29.66 -3.58 6.58
CA PRO A 62 -29.71 -2.62 7.67
C PRO A 62 -28.36 -1.91 7.82
N LYS A 63 -28.38 -0.65 8.24
CA LYS A 63 -27.20 0.08 8.66
C LYS A 63 -26.66 -0.53 9.94
N TYR A 64 -25.34 -0.68 10.05
CA TYR A 64 -24.70 -1.20 11.25
C TYR A 64 -23.34 -0.52 11.49
N GLY A 65 -22.90 -0.61 12.75
CA GLY A 65 -21.60 -0.13 13.15
C GLY A 65 -21.49 1.39 13.29
N PHE A 66 -20.41 1.82 13.87
CA PHE A 66 -20.05 3.22 14.03
C PHE A 66 -18.53 3.39 13.97
N LYS A 67 -18.07 4.59 13.71
CA LYS A 67 -16.63 4.92 13.79
C LYS A 67 -16.32 5.42 15.18
N ASN A 68 -15.45 4.71 15.91
CA ASN A 68 -14.96 5.17 17.20
C ASN A 68 -14.03 6.38 16.99
N ILE A 69 -14.41 7.53 17.52
CA ILE A 69 -13.64 8.79 17.43
C ILE A 69 -12.30 8.67 18.19
N ASN A 70 -12.28 7.90 19.27
CA ASN A 70 -11.11 7.68 20.12
C ASN A 70 -10.24 6.49 19.66
N ARG A 71 -10.39 6.03 18.42
CA ARG A 71 -9.61 4.92 17.87
C ARG A 71 -8.14 5.31 17.76
N VAL A 72 -7.29 4.57 18.46
CA VAL A 72 -5.84 4.65 18.32
C VAL A 72 -5.37 3.63 17.30
N GLU A 73 -4.75 4.10 16.22
CA GLU A 73 -4.22 3.24 15.16
C GLU A 73 -2.70 3.20 15.20
N TYR A 74 -2.16 1.99 15.17
CA TYR A 74 -0.72 1.77 15.11
C TYR A 74 -0.29 1.31 13.72
N LYS A 75 0.81 1.85 13.23
CA LYS A 75 1.53 1.31 12.09
C LYS A 75 2.30 0.07 12.55
N ALA A 76 1.89 -1.10 12.06
CA ALA A 76 2.56 -2.35 12.37
C ALA A 76 3.85 -2.49 11.56
N ILE A 77 4.96 -2.85 12.23
CA ILE A 77 6.25 -3.18 11.63
C ILE A 77 6.68 -4.54 12.17
N ASN A 78 7.10 -5.45 11.29
CA ASN A 78 7.48 -6.80 11.62
C ASN A 78 8.98 -6.93 11.90
N LEU A 79 9.40 -7.95 12.66
CA LEU A 79 10.81 -8.25 12.93
C LEU A 79 11.61 -8.51 11.64
N SER A 80 11.02 -9.17 10.63
CA SER A 80 11.65 -9.34 9.33
C SER A 80 12.02 -8.03 8.65
N THR A 81 11.19 -6.99 8.80
CA THR A 81 11.47 -5.65 8.26
C THR A 81 12.60 -4.97 9.01
N LEU A 82 12.67 -5.15 10.34
CA LEU A 82 13.76 -4.63 11.17
C LEU A 82 15.09 -5.31 10.83
N GLN A 83 15.07 -6.64 10.59
CA GLN A 83 16.25 -7.39 10.17
C GLN A 83 16.79 -6.86 8.83
N ALA A 84 15.93 -6.74 7.82
CA ALA A 84 16.32 -6.21 6.51
C ALA A 84 16.84 -4.76 6.59
N LEU A 85 16.28 -3.93 7.47
CA LEU A 85 16.75 -2.57 7.71
C LEU A 85 18.12 -2.55 8.38
N ALA A 86 18.31 -3.41 9.39
CA ALA A 86 19.59 -3.54 10.10
C ALA A 86 20.71 -3.98 9.16
N GLU A 87 20.45 -4.97 8.32
CA GLU A 87 21.41 -5.47 7.31
C GLU A 87 21.76 -4.40 6.26
N SER A 88 20.75 -3.68 5.74
CA SER A 88 20.96 -2.69 4.68
C SER A 88 21.71 -1.45 5.13
N LYS A 89 21.60 -1.06 6.39
CA LYS A 89 22.18 0.18 6.94
C LYS A 89 23.18 -0.06 8.07
N SER A 90 23.44 -1.33 8.45
CA SER A 90 24.33 -1.70 9.58
C SER A 90 23.99 -0.94 10.86
N LEU A 91 22.69 -0.92 11.22
CA LEU A 91 22.19 -0.18 12.38
C LEU A 91 22.19 -1.07 13.62
N GLU A 92 22.62 -0.52 14.75
CA GLU A 92 22.49 -1.11 16.09
C GLU A 92 21.28 -0.57 16.84
N VAL A 93 20.85 0.67 16.51
CA VAL A 93 19.70 1.33 17.13
C VAL A 93 18.66 1.67 16.08
N VAL A 94 17.44 1.22 16.31
CA VAL A 94 16.29 1.53 15.46
C VAL A 94 15.30 2.38 16.25
N ASN A 95 15.28 3.67 15.99
CA ASN A 95 14.35 4.62 16.56
C ASN A 95 13.26 5.02 15.55
N ILE A 96 12.27 5.83 15.97
CA ILE A 96 11.20 6.30 15.08
C ILE A 96 11.76 7.12 13.91
N ALA A 97 12.80 7.93 14.14
CA ALA A 97 13.40 8.74 13.09
C ALA A 97 14.03 7.88 11.98
N THR A 98 14.70 6.77 12.35
CA THR A 98 15.26 5.82 11.37
C THR A 98 14.17 5.10 10.57
N LEU A 99 13.04 4.76 11.20
CA LEU A 99 11.88 4.14 10.53
C LEU A 99 11.19 5.12 9.56
N VAL A 100 11.10 6.38 9.91
CA VAL A 100 10.57 7.44 9.05
C VAL A 100 11.51 7.70 7.86
N ALA A 101 12.81 7.80 8.09
CA ALA A 101 13.82 7.98 7.05
C ALA A 101 13.90 6.79 6.08
N ALA A 102 13.55 5.58 6.55
CA ALA A 102 13.44 4.38 5.74
C ALA A 102 12.06 4.24 5.04
N GLY A 103 11.10 5.13 5.30
CA GLY A 103 9.77 5.12 4.68
C GLY A 103 8.79 4.09 5.24
N PHE A 104 9.09 3.45 6.36
CA PHE A 104 8.19 2.46 6.99
C PHE A 104 7.07 3.08 7.82
N ALA A 105 7.28 4.30 8.32
CA ALA A 105 6.30 5.04 9.09
C ALA A 105 6.33 6.53 8.74
N SER A 106 5.26 7.25 9.06
CA SER A 106 5.22 8.70 9.02
C SER A 106 5.48 9.27 10.42
N SER A 107 6.01 10.50 10.51
CA SER A 107 6.32 11.17 11.79
C SER A 107 5.13 11.32 12.75
N LYS A 108 3.90 11.28 12.23
CA LYS A 108 2.65 11.40 13.01
C LYS A 108 2.03 10.06 13.41
N GLN A 109 2.58 8.94 12.94
CA GLN A 109 2.02 7.62 13.19
C GLN A 109 2.63 6.99 14.43
N LEU A 110 1.77 6.36 15.23
CA LEU A 110 2.21 5.48 16.31
C LEU A 110 2.70 4.15 15.72
N VAL A 111 3.86 3.71 16.15
CA VAL A 111 4.50 2.48 15.65
C VAL A 111 4.34 1.35 16.66
N LYS A 112 3.96 0.15 16.18
CA LYS A 112 3.91 -1.09 16.96
C LYS A 112 4.73 -2.17 16.30
N ILE A 113 5.63 -2.79 17.06
CA ILE A 113 6.45 -3.90 16.58
C ILE A 113 5.74 -5.23 16.81
N LEU A 114 5.71 -6.06 15.77
CA LEU A 114 5.07 -7.39 15.75
C LEU A 114 6.09 -8.48 15.44
N ALA A 115 5.90 -9.66 16.04
CA ALA A 115 6.82 -10.79 15.97
C ALA A 115 6.66 -11.65 14.70
N ASN A 116 6.49 -11.03 13.53
CA ASN A 116 6.48 -11.80 12.29
C ASN A 116 7.88 -11.80 11.65
N GLY A 117 8.39 -12.98 11.34
CA GLY A 117 9.75 -13.20 10.84
C GLY A 117 10.76 -13.51 11.96
N THR A 118 12.01 -13.74 11.56
CA THR A 118 13.12 -14.00 12.45
C THR A 118 14.01 -12.78 12.58
N LEU A 119 14.51 -12.53 13.78
CA LEU A 119 15.51 -11.50 14.07
C LEU A 119 16.78 -12.22 14.50
N THR A 120 17.91 -11.91 13.85
CA THR A 120 19.23 -12.44 14.20
C THR A 120 20.19 -11.34 14.65
N ALA A 121 19.92 -10.10 14.24
CA ALA A 121 20.72 -8.94 14.61
C ALA A 121 20.39 -8.47 16.02
N LYS A 122 21.43 -8.16 16.80
CA LYS A 122 21.28 -7.53 18.12
C LYS A 122 20.94 -6.07 17.94
N LEU A 123 19.70 -5.67 18.28
CA LEU A 123 19.18 -4.34 18.05
C LEU A 123 18.60 -3.72 19.33
N THR A 124 18.81 -2.42 19.49
CA THR A 124 18.02 -1.59 20.41
C THR A 124 16.86 -0.99 19.64
N VAL A 125 15.63 -1.32 20.01
CA VAL A 125 14.41 -0.90 19.27
C VAL A 125 13.58 0.04 20.12
N GLU A 126 13.35 1.26 19.63
CA GLU A 126 12.51 2.26 20.25
C GLU A 126 11.18 2.40 19.50
N ALA A 127 10.05 2.12 20.15
CA ALA A 127 8.72 2.24 19.56
C ALA A 127 7.63 2.52 20.61
N HIS A 128 6.45 2.93 20.14
CA HIS A 128 5.31 3.24 21.03
C HIS A 128 4.67 1.99 21.65
N ALA A 129 4.68 0.87 20.94
CA ALA A 129 4.13 -0.39 21.43
C ALA A 129 4.86 -1.60 20.84
N PHE A 130 4.80 -2.71 21.57
CA PHE A 130 5.34 -4.01 21.18
C PHE A 130 4.31 -5.11 21.44
N SER A 131 4.35 -6.19 20.69
CA SER A 131 3.64 -7.42 21.07
C SER A 131 4.51 -8.24 22.04
N ALA A 132 3.91 -9.03 22.93
CA ALA A 132 4.65 -9.84 23.89
C ALA A 132 5.71 -10.72 23.19
N LYS A 133 5.30 -11.45 22.17
CA LYS A 133 6.22 -12.28 21.36
C LYS A 133 7.35 -11.49 20.67
N ALA A 134 7.14 -10.20 20.36
CA ALA A 134 8.20 -9.40 19.76
C ALA A 134 9.24 -8.99 20.80
N VAL A 135 8.83 -8.71 22.02
CA VAL A 135 9.74 -8.42 23.14
C VAL A 135 10.61 -9.64 23.41
N GLU A 136 9.99 -10.81 23.59
CA GLU A 136 10.69 -12.09 23.80
C GLU A 136 11.71 -12.39 22.69
N ALA A 137 11.34 -12.17 21.42
CA ALA A 137 12.23 -12.43 20.29
C ALA A 137 13.40 -11.44 20.21
N ILE A 138 13.21 -10.16 20.58
CA ILE A 138 14.30 -9.17 20.61
C ILE A 138 15.25 -9.47 21.76
N GLU A 139 14.72 -9.77 22.94
CA GLU A 139 15.51 -10.10 24.14
C GLU A 139 16.29 -11.43 24.00
N ALA A 140 15.70 -12.44 23.32
CA ALA A 140 16.37 -13.72 23.05
C ALA A 140 17.65 -13.57 22.21
N VAL A 141 17.73 -12.56 21.36
CA VAL A 141 18.92 -12.23 20.56
C VAL A 141 19.88 -11.28 21.30
N GLY A 142 19.53 -10.90 22.55
CA GLY A 142 20.31 -9.94 23.35
C GLY A 142 20.12 -8.49 22.96
N GLY A 143 19.01 -8.18 22.26
CA GLY A 143 18.58 -6.82 21.97
C GLY A 143 17.89 -6.16 23.17
N THR A 144 17.62 -4.87 23.07
CA THR A 144 16.90 -4.07 24.08
C THR A 144 15.64 -3.44 23.51
N VAL A 145 14.57 -3.38 24.30
CA VAL A 145 13.30 -2.80 23.95
C VAL A 145 13.06 -1.52 24.75
N VAL A 146 12.83 -0.41 24.09
CA VAL A 146 12.51 0.88 24.71
C VAL A 146 11.12 1.31 24.26
N LYS A 147 10.20 1.40 25.21
CA LYS A 147 8.84 1.88 24.98
C LYS A 147 8.78 3.39 25.24
N LEU A 148 8.29 4.14 24.24
CA LEU A 148 8.10 5.58 24.28
C LEU A 148 6.77 5.96 24.91
#